data_28f699c1f9b3624d297c5c9911e15867
#
_entry.id   28f699c1f9b3624d297c5c9911e15867
#
_cell.length_a   1.000
_cell.length_b   1.000
_cell.length_c   1.000
_cell.angle_alpha   90.00
_cell.angle_beta   90.00
_cell.angle_gamma   90.00
#
_symmetry.space_group_name_H-M   'P 1'
#
loop_
_entity.id
_entity.type
_entity.pdbx_description
1 polymer ?
#
loop_
_entity_poly.entity_id
_entity_poly.type
_entity_poly.pdbx_seq_one_letter_code
_entity_poly.pdbx_strand_id
1 'polypeptide(L)'
;MANYYTDNKDLKFHLTHPLMEKIVRLKERNFEENKKFDFAPMDYEDAQDSFDKVLEVVGEICGDIVGPNAEGIDAEGPSVVDGHVIYASGTEININALRKAGLMGMSLPRK
;
A
#
# COMPACT_ATOMS: atom_id res chain seq x y z
N MET A 1 14.66 -1.19 -12.83
CA MET A 1 14.22 -1.58 -11.48
C MET A 1 12.79 -2.05 -11.53
N ALA A 2 12.43 -3.08 -10.78
CA ALA A 2 11.10 -3.66 -10.81
C ALA A 2 10.11 -2.77 -10.04
N ASN A 3 8.92 -2.60 -10.61
CA ASN A 3 7.79 -2.00 -9.90
C ASN A 3 6.59 -2.96 -10.04
N TYR A 4 6.17 -3.57 -8.96
CA TYR A 4 5.16 -4.63 -9.01
C TYR A 4 3.77 -4.12 -9.40
N TYR A 5 3.54 -2.82 -9.38
CA TYR A 5 2.31 -2.23 -9.87
C TYR A 5 2.40 -1.84 -11.34
N THR A 6 3.39 -1.03 -11.73
CA THR A 6 3.51 -0.55 -13.11
C THR A 6 3.89 -1.64 -14.10
N ASP A 7 4.58 -2.68 -13.64
CA ASP A 7 4.94 -3.84 -14.45
C ASP A 7 3.79 -4.87 -14.57
N ASN A 8 2.70 -4.69 -13.81
CA ASN A 8 1.55 -5.60 -13.81
C ASN A 8 0.29 -4.88 -14.30
N LYS A 9 -0.02 -5.07 -15.57
CA LYS A 9 -1.18 -4.45 -16.21
C LYS A 9 -2.52 -4.87 -15.60
N ASP A 10 -2.60 -6.06 -15.00
CA ASP A 10 -3.83 -6.55 -14.39
C ASP A 10 -4.24 -5.71 -13.18
N LEU A 11 -3.28 -5.24 -12.39
CA LEU A 11 -3.57 -4.35 -11.25
C LEU A 11 -4.14 -3.02 -11.73
N LYS A 12 -3.55 -2.41 -12.75
CA LYS A 12 -4.06 -1.18 -13.36
C LYS A 12 -5.46 -1.39 -13.97
N PHE A 13 -5.67 -2.52 -14.63
CA PHE A 13 -6.97 -2.89 -15.17
C PHE A 13 -8.06 -2.91 -14.09
N HIS A 14 -7.78 -3.51 -12.94
CA HIS A 14 -8.74 -3.53 -11.84
C HIS A 14 -9.01 -2.14 -11.28
N LEU A 15 -7.98 -1.31 -11.11
CA LEU A 15 -8.14 0.06 -10.63
C LEU A 15 -9.01 0.90 -11.57
N THR A 16 -8.89 0.70 -12.88
CA THR A 16 -9.61 1.48 -13.90
C THR A 16 -10.90 0.82 -14.38
N HIS A 17 -11.29 -0.31 -13.80
CA HIS A 17 -12.51 -1.02 -14.17
C HIS A 17 -13.75 -0.14 -13.96
N PRO A 18 -14.76 -0.18 -14.86
CA PRO A 18 -15.95 0.67 -14.74
C PRO A 18 -16.71 0.56 -13.42
N LEU A 19 -16.70 -0.63 -12.77
CA LEU A 19 -17.35 -0.83 -11.48
C LEU A 19 -16.58 -0.23 -10.30
N MET A 20 -15.34 0.19 -10.51
CA MET A 20 -14.52 0.77 -9.44
C MET A 20 -15.10 2.09 -8.94
N GLU A 21 -15.72 2.89 -9.79
CA GLU A 21 -16.36 4.14 -9.39
C GLU A 21 -17.41 3.93 -8.30
N LYS A 22 -18.25 2.89 -8.45
CA LYS A 22 -19.27 2.56 -7.45
C LYS A 22 -18.63 2.15 -6.11
N ILE A 23 -17.57 1.35 -6.16
CA ILE A 23 -16.84 0.92 -4.96
C ILE A 23 -16.22 2.12 -4.25
N VAL A 24 -15.57 3.00 -4.98
CA VAL A 24 -14.92 4.20 -4.43
C VAL A 24 -15.94 5.16 -3.82
N ARG A 25 -17.08 5.38 -4.48
CA ARG A 25 -18.15 6.22 -3.95
C ARG A 25 -18.72 5.66 -2.64
N LEU A 26 -18.86 4.36 -2.53
CA LEU A 26 -19.31 3.72 -1.28
C LEU A 26 -18.27 3.89 -0.18
N LYS A 27 -17.00 3.63 -0.48
CA LYS A 27 -15.89 3.76 0.47
C LYS A 27 -15.74 5.20 0.96
N GLU A 28 -15.81 6.16 0.07
CA GLU A 28 -15.60 7.58 0.36
C GLU A 28 -16.90 8.31 0.77
N ARG A 29 -18.02 7.59 0.93
CA ARG A 29 -19.33 8.15 1.31
C ARG A 29 -19.72 9.34 0.45
N ASN A 30 -19.61 9.18 -0.88
CA ASN A 30 -19.82 10.24 -1.87
C ASN A 30 -18.93 11.47 -1.62
N PHE A 31 -17.70 11.25 -1.17
CA PHE A 31 -16.68 12.28 -0.97
C PHE A 31 -17.07 13.37 0.06
N GLU A 32 -17.86 12.99 1.05
CA GLU A 32 -18.33 13.93 2.08
C GLU A 32 -17.20 14.47 2.97
N GLU A 33 -16.10 13.70 3.11
CA GLU A 33 -14.99 14.09 3.98
C GLU A 33 -14.11 15.21 3.41
N ASN A 34 -14.22 15.55 2.13
CA ASN A 34 -13.45 16.64 1.54
C ASN A 34 -13.72 18.01 2.19
N LYS A 35 -14.87 18.15 2.85
CA LYS A 35 -15.24 19.36 3.59
C LYS A 35 -14.52 19.48 4.94
N LYS A 36 -13.99 18.37 5.44
CA LYS A 36 -13.31 18.30 6.75
C LYS A 36 -11.81 18.18 6.63
N PHE A 37 -11.32 17.54 5.59
CA PHE A 37 -9.90 17.20 5.40
C PHE A 37 -9.45 17.60 4.01
N ASP A 38 -8.46 18.45 3.92
CA ASP A 38 -7.90 18.93 2.66
C ASP A 38 -7.30 17.80 1.80
N PHE A 39 -6.85 16.73 2.46
CA PHE A 39 -6.25 15.56 1.79
C PHE A 39 -7.28 14.51 1.37
N ALA A 40 -8.55 14.66 1.73
CA ALA A 40 -9.59 13.74 1.29
C ALA A 40 -9.97 14.00 -0.17
N PRO A 41 -10.29 12.96 -0.96
CA PRO A 41 -10.60 13.15 -2.37
C PRO A 41 -11.88 13.98 -2.56
N MET A 42 -11.86 14.85 -3.56
CA MET A 42 -13.00 15.70 -3.91
C MET A 42 -14.03 14.98 -4.77
N ASP A 43 -13.56 14.09 -5.64
CA ASP A 43 -14.39 13.34 -6.59
C ASP A 43 -13.71 12.01 -6.96
N TYR A 44 -14.35 11.27 -7.87
CA TYR A 44 -13.83 9.96 -8.29
C TYR A 44 -12.48 10.06 -9.02
N GLU A 45 -12.30 11.05 -9.87
CA GLU A 45 -11.05 11.24 -10.62
C GLU A 45 -9.89 11.54 -9.69
N ASP A 46 -10.12 12.39 -8.70
CA ASP A 46 -9.13 12.72 -7.67
C ASP A 46 -8.77 11.49 -6.81
N ALA A 47 -9.78 10.72 -6.39
CA ALA A 47 -9.57 9.49 -5.65
C ALA A 47 -8.77 8.46 -6.47
N GLN A 48 -9.13 8.26 -7.74
CA GLN A 48 -8.45 7.32 -8.63
C GLN A 48 -6.99 7.71 -8.87
N ASP A 49 -6.72 9.00 -9.10
CA ASP A 49 -5.36 9.52 -9.27
C ASP A 49 -4.52 9.30 -8.01
N SER A 50 -5.09 9.54 -6.84
CA SER A 50 -4.42 9.30 -5.55
C SER A 50 -4.13 7.83 -5.33
N PHE A 51 -5.06 6.93 -5.63
CA PHE A 51 -4.85 5.48 -5.52
C PHE A 51 -3.79 4.98 -6.48
N ASP A 52 -3.77 5.49 -7.70
CA ASP A 52 -2.75 5.15 -8.71
C ASP A 52 -1.34 5.50 -8.19
N LYS A 53 -1.18 6.70 -7.65
CA LYS A 53 0.09 7.14 -7.07
C LYS A 53 0.53 6.33 -5.85
N VAL A 54 -0.40 6.02 -4.95
CA VAL A 54 -0.12 5.17 -3.78
C VAL A 54 0.32 3.78 -4.23
N LEU A 55 -0.38 3.19 -5.20
CA LEU A 55 -0.03 1.87 -5.73
C LEU A 55 1.33 1.88 -6.45
N GLU A 56 1.68 2.96 -7.12
CA GLU A 56 3.01 3.12 -7.74
C GLU A 56 4.12 3.10 -6.68
N VAL A 57 3.94 3.83 -5.57
CA VAL A 57 4.88 3.83 -4.44
C VAL A 57 4.97 2.45 -3.80
N VAL A 58 3.84 1.80 -3.55
CA VAL A 58 3.82 0.43 -3.00
C VAL A 58 4.50 -0.55 -3.95
N GLY A 59 4.22 -0.44 -5.25
CA GLY A 59 4.86 -1.28 -6.27
C GLY A 59 6.37 -1.12 -6.31
N GLU A 60 6.87 0.09 -6.17
CA GLU A 60 8.30 0.38 -6.08
C GLU A 60 8.94 -0.27 -4.84
N ILE A 61 8.33 -0.08 -3.67
CA ILE A 61 8.80 -0.70 -2.42
C ILE A 61 8.81 -2.22 -2.55
N CYS A 62 7.77 -2.81 -3.10
CA CYS A 62 7.69 -4.25 -3.30
C CYS A 62 8.75 -4.76 -4.28
N GLY A 63 9.01 -4.04 -5.36
CA GLY A 63 9.99 -4.41 -6.37
C GLY A 63 11.44 -4.24 -5.93
N ASP A 64 11.73 -3.14 -5.24
CA ASP A 64 13.10 -2.77 -4.88
C ASP A 64 13.54 -3.28 -3.50
N ILE A 65 12.61 -3.53 -2.60
CA ILE A 65 12.91 -3.88 -1.20
C ILE A 65 12.33 -5.24 -0.80
N VAL A 66 10.99 -5.36 -0.86
CA VAL A 66 10.31 -6.56 -0.33
C VAL A 66 10.65 -7.81 -1.15
N GLY A 67 10.55 -7.73 -2.46
CA GLY A 67 10.87 -8.85 -3.36
C GLY A 67 12.29 -9.34 -3.20
N PRO A 68 13.32 -8.48 -3.28
CA PRO A 68 14.72 -8.89 -3.07
C PRO A 68 15.01 -9.49 -1.69
N ASN A 69 14.27 -9.11 -0.65
CA ASN A 69 14.44 -9.65 0.70
C ASN A 69 13.73 -11.00 0.93
N ALA A 70 12.84 -11.41 0.03
CA ALA A 70 11.95 -12.56 0.26
C ALA A 70 12.71 -13.87 0.51
N GLU A 71 13.69 -14.18 -0.32
CA GLU A 71 14.49 -15.40 -0.18
C GLU A 71 15.27 -15.43 1.13
N GLY A 72 15.91 -14.33 1.50
CA GLY A 72 16.65 -14.20 2.75
C GLY A 72 15.77 -14.32 3.98
N ILE A 73 14.58 -13.73 3.94
CA ILE A 73 13.59 -13.83 5.04
C ILE A 73 13.13 -15.28 5.21
N ASP A 74 12.83 -15.97 4.11
CA ASP A 74 12.40 -17.37 4.14
C ASP A 74 13.50 -18.28 4.71
N ALA A 75 14.74 -18.07 4.30
CA ALA A 75 15.88 -18.85 4.76
C ALA A 75 16.21 -18.61 6.23
N GLU A 76 16.20 -17.36 6.70
CA GLU A 76 16.47 -16.99 8.09
C GLU A 76 15.35 -17.43 9.03
N GLY A 77 14.11 -17.17 8.65
CA GLY A 77 12.92 -17.48 9.43
C GLY A 77 12.84 -16.72 10.76
N PRO A 78 11.71 -16.87 11.47
CA PRO A 78 11.57 -16.34 12.82
C PRO A 78 12.26 -17.24 13.84
N SER A 79 12.64 -16.65 14.98
CA SER A 79 13.17 -17.38 16.14
C SER A 79 12.50 -16.92 17.42
N VAL A 80 12.68 -17.68 18.51
CA VAL A 80 12.18 -17.31 19.83
C VAL A 80 13.36 -17.12 20.76
N VAL A 81 13.46 -15.94 21.38
CA VAL A 81 14.50 -15.60 22.33
C VAL A 81 13.83 -15.01 23.58
N ASP A 82 14.09 -15.59 24.74
CA ASP A 82 13.53 -15.16 26.04
C ASP A 82 11.99 -15.00 26.02
N GLY A 83 11.30 -15.93 25.35
CA GLY A 83 9.84 -15.90 25.23
C GLY A 83 9.27 -14.91 24.23
N HIS A 84 10.12 -14.22 23.47
CA HIS A 84 9.71 -13.26 22.45
C HIS A 84 10.08 -13.76 21.05
N VAL A 85 9.19 -13.47 20.07
CA VAL A 85 9.45 -13.78 18.67
C VAL A 85 10.38 -12.72 18.08
N ILE A 86 11.46 -13.17 17.46
CA ILE A 86 12.38 -12.34 16.70
C ILE A 86 12.18 -12.66 15.22
N TYR A 87 11.79 -11.66 14.45
CA TYR A 87 11.61 -11.81 13.01
C TYR A 87 12.93 -11.81 12.26
N ALA A 88 12.93 -12.36 11.05
CA ALA A 88 14.07 -12.25 10.15
C ALA A 88 14.45 -10.77 9.92
N SER A 89 15.74 -10.50 9.75
CA SER A 89 16.25 -9.12 9.60
C SER A 89 15.62 -8.36 8.42
N GLY A 90 15.37 -9.04 7.30
CA GLY A 90 14.69 -8.46 6.15
C GLY A 90 13.25 -7.99 6.42
N THR A 91 12.56 -8.61 7.38
CA THR A 91 11.21 -8.21 7.78
C THR A 91 11.20 -6.80 8.37
N GLU A 92 12.16 -6.48 9.22
CA GLU A 92 12.28 -5.12 9.78
C GLU A 92 12.55 -4.08 8.69
N ILE A 93 13.42 -4.41 7.74
CA ILE A 93 13.71 -3.54 6.60
C ILE A 93 12.43 -3.26 5.80
N ASN A 94 11.65 -4.29 5.51
CA ASN A 94 10.39 -4.17 4.77
C ASN A 94 9.38 -3.29 5.50
N ILE A 95 9.16 -3.54 6.78
CA ILE A 95 8.22 -2.77 7.61
C ILE A 95 8.65 -1.31 7.72
N ASN A 96 9.93 -1.05 7.89
CA ASN A 96 10.46 0.32 7.95
C ASN A 96 10.27 1.07 6.63
N ALA A 97 10.43 0.40 5.49
CA ALA A 97 10.16 1.01 4.18
C ALA A 97 8.68 1.43 4.05
N LEU A 98 7.75 0.56 4.43
CA LEU A 98 6.31 0.85 4.41
C LEU A 98 5.95 1.97 5.41
N ARG A 99 6.56 1.96 6.60
CA ARG A 99 6.36 3.00 7.61
C ARG A 99 6.82 4.37 7.12
N LYS A 100 8.00 4.45 6.53
CA LYS A 100 8.55 5.70 5.97
C LYS A 100 7.69 6.25 4.83
N ALA A 101 7.05 5.39 4.07
CA ALA A 101 6.11 5.78 3.01
C ALA A 101 4.73 6.21 3.53
N GLY A 102 4.48 6.14 4.84
CA GLY A 102 3.22 6.55 5.45
C GLY A 102 2.06 5.57 5.27
N LEU A 103 2.35 4.29 5.01
CA LEU A 103 1.32 3.30 4.65
C LEU A 103 0.70 2.57 5.84
N MET A 104 1.21 2.78 7.06
CA MET A 104 0.79 1.98 8.22
C MET A 104 -0.61 2.30 8.73
N GLY A 105 -1.16 3.47 8.41
CA GLY A 105 -2.46 3.92 8.87
C GLY A 105 -3.58 3.86 7.83
N MET A 106 -3.39 3.17 6.71
CA MET A 106 -4.32 3.20 5.57
C MET A 106 -5.73 2.72 5.88
N SER A 107 -5.90 1.84 6.86
CA SER A 107 -7.20 1.31 7.27
C SER A 107 -7.86 2.11 8.39
N LEU A 108 -7.20 3.13 8.92
CA LEU A 108 -7.72 3.97 9.99
C LEU A 108 -8.58 5.11 9.44
N PRO A 109 -9.57 5.58 10.21
CA PRO A 109 -10.33 6.77 9.83
C PRO A 109 -9.44 8.00 9.69
N ARG A 110 -9.81 8.91 8.80
CA ARG A 110 -9.17 10.23 8.70
C ARG A 110 -9.42 11.03 9.97
N LYS A 111 -8.39 11.71 10.46
CA LYS A 111 -8.45 12.58 11.63
C LYS A 111 -7.74 13.89 11.37
#